data_26c99db7925c4884f848d8c33df1b9b4
#
_entry.id   26c99db7925c4884f848d8c33df1b9b4
#
_cell.length_a   1.000
_cell.length_b   1.000
_cell.length_c   1.000
_cell.angle_alpha   90.00
_cell.angle_beta   90.00
_cell.angle_gamma   90.00
#
_symmetry.space_group_name_H-M   'P 1'
#
loop_
_entity.id
_entity.type
_entity.pdbx_description
1 polymer ?
#
loop_
_entity_poly.entity_id
_entity_poly.type
_entity_poly.pdbx_seq_one_letter_code
_entity_poly.pdbx_strand_id
1 'polypeptide(L)'
;MESIKDLITSGGAIVGIEFGSTRIKAVLIDSDNAPQAMGSHTWENSLVDGIWTYSEEEIISGLQSAYADLKRDVKEKFGVPLKKIRALGFSAMMHGYLAFDGKGSLLVPFRTWRNTITGEA
;
A
#
# COMPACT_ATOMS: atom_id res chain seq x y z
N MET A 1 -11.03 -0.50 -29.36
CA MET A 1 -11.01 -0.59 -27.88
C MET A 1 -9.68 -1.18 -27.43
N GLU A 2 -8.98 -0.49 -26.55
CA GLU A 2 -7.69 -0.97 -26.05
C GLU A 2 -7.89 -2.17 -25.11
N SER A 3 -7.15 -3.25 -25.32
CA SER A 3 -7.18 -4.41 -24.42
C SER A 3 -6.49 -4.07 -23.10
N ILE A 4 -6.79 -4.83 -22.04
CA ILE A 4 -6.11 -4.64 -20.77
C ILE A 4 -4.59 -4.86 -20.90
N LYS A 5 -4.20 -5.80 -21.74
CA LYS A 5 -2.79 -6.08 -22.05
C LYS A 5 -2.11 -4.87 -22.68
N ASP A 6 -2.76 -4.23 -23.63
CA ASP A 6 -2.26 -3.01 -24.30
C ASP A 6 -2.21 -1.85 -23.32
N LEU A 7 -3.22 -1.70 -22.47
CA LEU A 7 -3.26 -0.68 -21.44
C LEU A 7 -2.08 -0.81 -20.48
N ILE A 8 -1.80 -2.03 -20.02
CA ILE A 8 -0.66 -2.31 -19.13
C ILE A 8 0.66 -1.99 -19.84
N THR A 9 0.82 -2.47 -21.07
CA THR A 9 2.05 -2.29 -21.83
C THR A 9 2.34 -0.82 -22.14
N SER A 10 1.31 -0.05 -22.44
CA SER A 10 1.44 1.40 -22.71
C SER A 10 1.66 2.24 -21.47
N GLY A 11 1.46 1.67 -20.27
CA GLY A 11 1.56 2.40 -19.02
C GLY A 11 0.33 3.23 -18.69
N GLY A 12 -0.84 2.84 -19.24
CA GLY A 12 -2.10 3.54 -19.00
C GLY A 12 -2.89 3.05 -17.79
N ALA A 13 -2.47 1.95 -17.18
CA ALA A 13 -3.16 1.40 -16.01
C ALA A 13 -2.90 2.24 -14.76
N ILE A 14 -3.83 2.18 -13.82
CA ILE A 14 -3.76 2.90 -12.55
C ILE A 14 -3.69 1.87 -11.42
N VAL A 15 -2.90 2.17 -10.39
CA VAL A 15 -2.76 1.33 -9.21
C VAL A 15 -3.25 2.07 -7.98
N GLY A 16 -4.11 1.41 -7.19
CA GLY A 16 -4.51 1.87 -5.88
C GLY A 16 -3.81 1.05 -4.81
N ILE A 17 -3.31 1.71 -3.79
CA ILE A 17 -2.68 1.08 -2.63
C ILE A 17 -3.52 1.38 -1.39
N GLU A 18 -3.86 0.35 -0.63
CA GLU A 18 -4.57 0.49 0.63
C GLU A 18 -3.73 -0.05 1.78
N PHE A 19 -3.45 0.81 2.76
CA PHE A 19 -2.79 0.42 4.00
C PHE A 19 -3.85 0.07 5.03
N GLY A 20 -4.28 -1.19 5.04
CA GLY A 20 -5.23 -1.68 6.04
C GLY A 20 -4.51 -2.12 7.31
N SER A 21 -5.26 -2.37 8.38
CA SER A 21 -4.70 -2.75 9.69
C SER A 21 -4.04 -4.14 9.70
N THR A 22 -4.45 -5.03 8.80
CA THR A 22 -3.92 -6.40 8.72
C THR A 22 -3.32 -6.73 7.36
N ARG A 23 -3.51 -5.86 6.39
CA ARG A 23 -3.07 -6.13 5.02
C ARG A 23 -2.83 -4.84 4.25
N ILE A 24 -1.76 -4.83 3.48
CA ILE A 24 -1.53 -3.81 2.46
C ILE A 24 -1.96 -4.43 1.14
N LYS A 25 -2.83 -3.74 0.41
CA LYS A 25 -3.35 -4.22 -0.88
C LYS A 25 -2.93 -3.30 -2.01
N ALA A 26 -2.61 -3.91 -3.15
CA ALA A 26 -2.36 -3.20 -4.39
C ALA A 26 -3.35 -3.72 -5.43
N VAL A 27 -4.05 -2.82 -6.11
CA VAL A 27 -5.05 -3.16 -7.12
C VAL A 27 -4.75 -2.39 -8.39
N LEU A 28 -4.68 -3.12 -9.51
CA LEU A 28 -4.55 -2.50 -10.83
C LEU A 28 -5.94 -2.40 -11.44
N ILE A 29 -6.30 -1.21 -11.88
CA ILE A 29 -7.60 -0.94 -12.51
C ILE A 29 -7.42 -0.50 -13.96
N ASP A 30 -8.46 -0.74 -14.75
CA ASP A 30 -8.52 -0.30 -16.15
C ASP A 30 -9.18 1.09 -16.29
N SER A 31 -9.46 1.49 -17.52
CA SER A 31 -10.08 2.78 -17.84
C SER A 31 -11.50 2.93 -17.31
N ASP A 32 -12.16 1.82 -17.02
CA ASP A 32 -13.52 1.81 -16.47
C ASP A 32 -13.53 1.63 -14.96
N ASN A 33 -12.37 1.77 -14.32
CA ASN A 33 -12.16 1.57 -12.88
C ASN A 33 -12.43 0.13 -12.42
N ALA A 34 -12.37 -0.83 -13.34
CA ALA A 34 -12.56 -2.23 -13.00
C ALA A 34 -11.26 -2.86 -12.52
N PRO A 35 -11.27 -3.58 -11.39
CA PRO A 35 -10.09 -4.30 -10.92
C PRO A 35 -9.68 -5.41 -11.89
N GLN A 36 -8.43 -5.43 -12.27
CA GLN A 36 -7.88 -6.39 -13.24
C GLN A 36 -6.84 -7.32 -12.63
N ALA A 37 -6.11 -6.85 -11.63
CA ALA A 37 -5.09 -7.63 -10.94
C ALA A 37 -4.92 -7.11 -9.53
N MET A 38 -4.42 -7.95 -8.63
CA MET A 38 -4.27 -7.63 -7.22
C MET A 38 -2.98 -8.22 -6.65
N GLY A 39 -2.44 -7.53 -5.67
CA GLY A 39 -1.36 -8.05 -4.84
C GLY A 39 -1.59 -7.64 -3.40
N SER A 40 -0.99 -8.33 -2.46
CA SER A 40 -1.15 -8.02 -1.05
C SER A 40 0.06 -8.42 -0.22
N HIS A 41 0.14 -7.82 0.96
CA HIS A 41 1.11 -8.15 1.99
C HIS A 41 0.40 -8.15 3.34
N THR A 42 0.46 -9.26 4.05
CA THR A 42 -0.12 -9.38 5.38
C THR A 42 0.87 -8.80 6.40
N TRP A 43 0.37 -7.96 7.28
CA TRP A 43 1.17 -7.37 8.36
C TRP A 43 0.33 -7.19 9.61
N GLU A 44 0.97 -6.80 10.70
CA GLU A 44 0.32 -6.70 11.99
C GLU A 44 0.97 -5.61 12.86
N ASN A 45 0.17 -4.94 13.71
CA ASN A 45 0.70 -4.05 14.73
C ASN A 45 1.65 -4.78 15.66
N SER A 46 2.68 -4.11 16.12
CA SER A 46 3.57 -4.58 17.18
C SER A 46 3.43 -3.68 18.41
N LEU A 47 3.48 -4.26 19.58
CA LEU A 47 3.51 -3.51 20.84
C LEU A 47 4.97 -3.28 21.21
N VAL A 48 5.41 -2.03 21.10
CA VAL A 48 6.80 -1.63 21.40
C VAL A 48 6.78 -0.54 22.46
N ASP A 49 7.39 -0.79 23.59
CA ASP A 49 7.45 0.14 24.71
C ASP A 49 6.06 0.70 25.12
N GLY A 50 5.06 -0.18 25.14
CA GLY A 50 3.68 0.16 25.48
C GLY A 50 2.90 0.86 24.38
N ILE A 51 3.43 0.94 23.17
CA ILE A 51 2.80 1.62 22.03
C ILE A 51 2.56 0.64 20.90
N TRP A 52 1.32 0.58 20.43
CA TRP A 52 0.97 -0.17 19.22
C TRP A 52 1.44 0.62 18.00
N THR A 53 2.28 0.00 17.19
CA THR A 53 2.94 0.67 16.07
C THR A 53 3.24 -0.28 14.92
N TYR A 54 3.56 0.29 13.76
CA TYR A 54 4.27 -0.36 12.68
C TYR A 54 5.60 0.38 12.52
N SER A 55 6.69 -0.32 12.27
CA SER A 55 7.96 0.36 11.98
C SER A 55 7.89 0.99 10.59
N GLU A 56 8.66 2.06 10.38
CA GLU A 56 8.80 2.70 9.07
C GLU A 56 9.30 1.68 8.03
N GLU A 57 10.23 0.83 8.44
CA GLU A 57 10.78 -0.24 7.62
C GLU A 57 9.70 -1.24 7.16
N GLU A 58 8.81 -1.63 8.06
CA GLU A 58 7.67 -2.51 7.74
C GLU A 58 6.70 -1.85 6.78
N ILE A 59 6.47 -0.55 6.90
CA ILE A 59 5.59 0.20 6.00
C ILE A 59 6.15 0.16 4.58
N ILE A 60 7.42 0.47 4.42
CA ILE A 60 8.07 0.52 3.10
C ILE A 60 8.23 -0.89 2.51
N SER A 61 8.75 -1.84 3.28
CA SER A 61 8.91 -3.20 2.78
C SER A 61 7.58 -3.87 2.47
N GLY A 62 6.56 -3.58 3.26
CA GLY A 62 5.21 -4.09 3.03
C GLY A 62 4.59 -3.53 1.77
N LEU A 63 4.78 -2.24 1.49
CA LEU A 63 4.35 -1.62 0.24
C LEU A 63 5.06 -2.28 -0.95
N GLN A 64 6.37 -2.45 -0.86
CA GLN A 64 7.15 -3.09 -1.92
C GLN A 64 6.71 -4.53 -2.16
N SER A 65 6.43 -5.27 -1.09
CA SER A 65 5.95 -6.65 -1.17
C SER A 65 4.57 -6.74 -1.83
N ALA A 66 3.64 -5.86 -1.45
CA ALA A 66 2.30 -5.82 -2.06
C ALA A 66 2.38 -5.49 -3.56
N TYR A 67 3.23 -4.53 -3.93
CA TYR A 67 3.42 -4.16 -5.32
C TYR A 67 4.10 -5.28 -6.13
N ALA A 68 5.09 -5.95 -5.55
CA ALA A 68 5.74 -7.10 -6.20
C ALA A 68 4.73 -8.23 -6.43
N ASP A 69 3.84 -8.47 -5.48
CA ASP A 69 2.78 -9.47 -5.61
C ASP A 69 1.79 -9.08 -6.72
N LEU A 70 1.46 -7.79 -6.84
CA LEU A 70 0.67 -7.28 -7.96
C LEU A 70 1.35 -7.53 -9.30
N LYS A 71 2.64 -7.26 -9.40
CA LYS A 71 3.42 -7.49 -10.63
C LYS A 71 3.39 -8.96 -11.02
N ARG A 72 3.49 -9.85 -10.05
CA ARG A 72 3.40 -11.29 -10.28
C ARG A 72 2.02 -11.68 -10.83
N ASP A 73 0.96 -11.15 -10.23
CA ASP A 73 -0.42 -11.42 -10.66
C ASP A 73 -0.68 -10.92 -12.10
N VAL A 74 -0.17 -9.73 -12.43
CA VAL A 74 -0.26 -9.17 -13.78
C VAL A 74 0.44 -10.10 -14.79
N LYS A 75 1.62 -10.56 -14.45
CA LYS A 75 2.38 -11.46 -15.34
C LYS A 75 1.68 -12.78 -15.54
N GLU A 76 1.12 -13.36 -14.49
CA GLU A 76 0.38 -14.62 -14.56
C GLU A 76 -0.91 -14.50 -15.36
N LYS A 77 -1.67 -13.42 -15.17
CA LYS A 77 -2.97 -13.23 -15.82
C LYS A 77 -2.86 -12.76 -17.26
N PHE A 78 -1.92 -11.89 -17.56
CA PHE A 78 -1.86 -11.20 -18.85
C PHE A 78 -0.61 -11.52 -19.66
N GLY A 79 0.36 -12.21 -19.07
CA GLY A 79 1.58 -12.60 -19.76
C GLY A 79 2.55 -11.47 -20.08
N VAL A 80 2.29 -10.25 -19.55
CA VAL A 80 3.14 -9.08 -19.78
C VAL A 80 3.64 -8.53 -18.45
N PRO A 81 4.85 -7.92 -18.41
CA PRO A 81 5.35 -7.32 -17.18
C PRO A 81 4.70 -5.96 -16.92
N LEU A 82 4.47 -5.66 -15.66
CA LEU A 82 4.05 -4.33 -15.22
C LEU A 82 5.31 -3.49 -15.01
N LYS A 83 5.62 -2.59 -15.93
CA LYS A 83 6.83 -1.76 -15.89
C LYS A 83 6.55 -0.30 -15.56
N LYS A 84 5.37 0.19 -15.91
CA LYS A 84 4.99 1.59 -15.67
C LYS A 84 3.48 1.69 -15.50
N ILE A 85 3.06 2.69 -14.76
CA ILE A 85 1.66 2.98 -14.48
C ILE A 85 1.40 4.47 -14.75
N ARG A 86 0.14 4.80 -14.98
CA ARG A 86 -0.28 6.17 -15.24
C ARG A 86 -0.35 6.99 -13.96
N ALA A 87 -0.86 6.38 -12.90
CA ALA A 87 -1.08 7.05 -11.62
C ALA A 87 -1.10 6.04 -10.49
N LEU A 88 -0.80 6.51 -9.29
CA LEU A 88 -0.82 5.74 -8.07
C LEU A 88 -1.62 6.52 -7.03
N GLY A 89 -2.65 5.89 -6.47
CA GLY A 89 -3.45 6.46 -5.41
C GLY A 89 -3.30 5.68 -4.12
N PHE A 90 -3.44 6.36 -2.99
CA PHE A 90 -3.31 5.75 -1.67
C PHE A 90 -4.57 5.93 -0.84
N SER A 91 -4.89 4.89 -0.06
CA SER A 91 -5.85 4.93 1.02
C SER A 91 -5.17 4.36 2.25
N ALA A 92 -5.44 4.90 3.40
CA ALA A 92 -4.75 4.48 4.63
C ALA A 92 -5.71 4.49 5.82
N MET A 93 -5.23 3.95 6.94
CA MET A 93 -5.98 3.91 8.19
C MET A 93 -6.31 5.32 8.68
N MET A 94 -7.54 5.50 9.11
CA MET A 94 -8.11 6.79 9.49
C MET A 94 -7.46 7.43 10.72
N HIS A 95 -7.06 6.64 11.70
CA HIS A 95 -6.58 7.12 12.98
C HIS A 95 -5.08 6.88 13.22
N GLY A 96 -4.31 6.81 12.13
CA GLY A 96 -2.86 6.71 12.21
C GLY A 96 -2.21 8.08 12.36
N TYR A 97 -1.11 8.16 13.07
CA TYR A 97 -0.33 9.39 13.26
C TYR A 97 1.15 9.14 13.02
N LEU A 98 1.72 9.88 12.10
CA LEU A 98 3.14 9.87 11.76
C LEU A 98 3.62 11.31 11.69
N ALA A 99 4.68 11.65 12.40
CA ALA A 99 5.27 12.98 12.37
C ALA A 99 6.75 12.90 12.02
N PHE A 100 7.15 13.73 11.07
CA PHE A 100 8.51 13.75 10.54
C PHE A 100 9.13 15.14 10.75
N ASP A 101 10.45 15.19 10.90
CA ASP A 101 11.19 16.45 10.90
C ASP A 101 11.41 16.94 9.46
N GLY A 102 12.09 18.09 9.32
CA GLY A 102 12.39 18.65 8.00
C GLY A 102 13.34 17.82 7.13
N LYS A 103 13.96 16.80 7.70
CA LYS A 103 14.86 15.88 6.99
C LYS A 103 14.20 14.56 6.64
N GLY A 104 12.92 14.38 7.00
CA GLY A 104 12.18 13.15 6.76
C GLY A 104 12.39 12.07 7.80
N SER A 105 12.99 12.40 8.96
CA SER A 105 13.15 11.45 10.05
C SER A 105 11.91 11.40 10.92
N LEU A 106 11.50 10.18 11.30
CA LEU A 106 10.32 9.98 12.15
C LEU A 106 10.62 10.47 13.57
N LEU A 107 9.81 11.40 14.06
CA LEU A 107 9.99 12.04 15.37
C LEU A 107 9.54 11.16 16.55
N VAL A 108 8.46 10.40 16.34
CA VAL A 108 7.91 9.49 17.34
C VAL A 108 7.46 8.22 16.64
N PRO A 109 7.37 7.08 17.35
CA PRO A 109 6.81 5.87 16.73
C PRO A 109 5.42 6.10 16.17
N PHE A 110 5.10 5.46 15.06
CA PHE A 110 3.78 5.52 14.46
C PHE A 110 2.72 5.12 15.50
N ARG A 111 1.69 5.94 15.66
CA ARG A 111 0.57 5.70 16.56
C ARG A 111 -0.58 5.10 15.80
N THR A 112 -1.02 3.91 16.17
CA THR A 112 -2.15 3.25 15.53
C THR A 112 -3.44 3.45 16.33
N TRP A 113 -4.57 3.05 15.76
CA TRP A 113 -5.89 3.11 16.41
C TRP A 113 -5.98 2.29 17.70
N ARG A 114 -5.09 1.31 17.89
CA ARG A 114 -5.10 0.43 19.09
C ARG A 114 -4.57 1.13 20.35
N ASN A 115 -3.94 2.28 20.21
CA ASN A 115 -3.41 3.01 21.35
C ASN A 115 -4.54 3.71 22.13
N THR A 116 -4.40 3.73 23.45
CA THR A 116 -5.35 4.36 24.36
C THR A 116 -4.72 5.54 25.13
N ILE A 117 -3.67 6.14 24.56
CA ILE A 117 -2.91 7.23 25.17
C ILE A 117 -3.79 8.41 25.56
N THR A 118 -4.80 8.71 24.75
CA THR A 118 -5.72 9.83 24.99
C THR A 118 -6.90 9.46 25.88
N GLY A 119 -7.03 8.18 26.26
CA GLY A 119 -8.15 7.70 27.06
C GLY A 119 -8.20 8.25 28.49
N GLU A 120 -7.06 8.75 28.99
CA GLU A 120 -6.94 9.33 30.33
C GLU A 120 -6.93 10.86 30.32
N ALA A 121 -7.04 11.47 29.17
CA ALA A 121 -6.99 12.92 29.00
C ALA A 121 -8.30 13.62 29.39
#